data_4f4564e01cd3b2fbe7921db16aa50796
#
_entry.id   4f4564e01cd3b2fbe7921db16aa50796
#
_cell.length_a   1.000
_cell.length_b   1.000
_cell.length_c   1.000
_cell.angle_alpha   90.00
_cell.angle_beta   90.00
_cell.angle_gamma   90.00
#
_symmetry.space_group_name_H-M   'P 1'
#
loop_
_entity.id
_entity.type
_entity.pdbx_description
1 polymer ?
#
loop_
_entity_poly.entity_id
_entity_poly.type
_entity_poly.pdbx_seq_one_letter_code
_entity_poly.pdbx_strand_id
1 'polypeptide(L)'
;MIEDAGLLNRLCRKFALMTSPFVIVHGGGTFAGQLAERLGIPRKMIDGRRVTDRETLEVTVMVYAGWINKTLVARLQALGVNACGLSGCDLNLVQADRREGQSIDWGYVGDVRLVRMGRLELLLQAGVVPVISPITHDGKGVLLNSNADGIAAAVAETLGMCYDVELIYCFDKKGVLTDVGDEGSVIPCLTPSLYEKYKQSGMIHSGMIPKLDNAFKSVSNGVQAVRLIHPDDLGQPDAGTRIILEKQWMRVEQ
;
A
#
# COMPACT_ATOMS: atom_id res chain seq x y z
N MET A 1 -3.49 8.22 -9.62
CA MET A 1 -4.56 8.03 -8.60
C MET A 1 -4.66 9.24 -7.66
N ILE A 2 -3.68 9.50 -6.80
CA ILE A 2 -3.68 10.67 -5.90
C ILE A 2 -3.56 11.99 -6.66
N GLU A 3 -2.99 11.97 -7.86
CA GLU A 3 -2.85 13.12 -8.76
C GLU A 3 -4.18 13.55 -9.42
N ASP A 4 -5.13 12.63 -9.55
CA ASP A 4 -6.48 12.92 -10.05
C ASP A 4 -7.38 13.35 -8.89
N ALA A 5 -7.68 14.65 -8.83
CA ALA A 5 -8.51 15.22 -7.77
C ALA A 5 -9.93 14.65 -7.77
N GLY A 6 -10.48 14.29 -8.93
CA GLY A 6 -11.81 13.70 -9.09
C GLY A 6 -11.85 12.29 -8.52
N LEU A 7 -10.88 11.45 -8.90
CA LEU A 7 -10.75 10.09 -8.39
C LEU A 7 -10.50 10.08 -6.89
N LEU A 8 -9.61 10.97 -6.40
CA LEU A 8 -9.33 11.10 -4.97
C LEU A 8 -10.58 11.50 -4.17
N ASN A 9 -11.39 12.42 -4.69
CA ASN A 9 -12.65 12.80 -4.05
C ASN A 9 -13.65 11.63 -3.99
N ARG A 10 -13.79 10.85 -5.08
CA ARG A 10 -14.65 9.66 -5.07
C ARG A 10 -14.16 8.62 -4.07
N LEU A 11 -12.84 8.38 -4.02
CA LEU A 11 -12.23 7.45 -3.08
C LEU A 11 -12.46 7.88 -1.62
N CYS A 12 -12.28 9.18 -1.29
CA CYS A 12 -12.55 9.70 0.06
C CYS A 12 -14.02 9.50 0.47
N ARG A 13 -14.98 9.69 -0.46
CA ARG A 13 -16.39 9.42 -0.20
C ARG A 13 -16.65 7.94 0.10
N LYS A 14 -15.96 7.03 -0.59
CA LYS A 14 -16.05 5.58 -0.31
C LYS A 14 -15.48 5.24 1.06
N PHE A 15 -14.35 5.82 1.46
CA PHE A 15 -13.82 5.67 2.82
C PHE A 15 -14.81 6.17 3.88
N ALA A 16 -15.53 7.27 3.64
CA ALA A 16 -16.53 7.79 4.56
C ALA A 16 -17.76 6.87 4.74
N LEU A 17 -17.98 5.93 3.81
CA LEU A 17 -19.05 4.94 3.91
C LEU A 17 -18.61 3.64 4.59
N MET A 18 -17.34 3.47 4.90
CA MET A 18 -16.83 2.27 5.56
C MET A 18 -17.24 2.25 7.03
N THR A 19 -17.80 1.13 7.47
CA THR A 19 -18.27 0.93 8.86
C THR A 19 -17.29 0.15 9.73
N SER A 20 -16.45 -0.68 9.12
CA SER A 20 -15.39 -1.40 9.82
C SER A 20 -14.17 -0.51 10.05
N PRO A 21 -13.39 -0.72 11.12
CA PRO A 21 -12.12 -0.03 11.31
C PRO A 21 -11.16 -0.28 10.13
N PHE A 22 -10.44 0.75 9.70
CA PHE A 22 -9.50 0.63 8.60
C PHE A 22 -8.27 1.54 8.78
N VAL A 23 -7.21 1.21 8.07
CA VAL A 23 -5.96 1.97 7.97
C VAL A 23 -5.73 2.31 6.50
N ILE A 24 -5.33 3.53 6.22
CA ILE A 24 -4.96 3.96 4.88
C ILE A 24 -3.44 4.07 4.81
N VAL A 25 -2.83 3.41 3.82
CA VAL A 25 -1.43 3.65 3.44
C VAL A 25 -1.43 4.24 2.04
N HIS A 26 -0.75 5.35 1.85
CA HIS A 26 -0.72 6.01 0.54
C HIS A 26 0.69 6.10 -0.03
N GLY A 27 0.78 6.17 -1.35
CA GLY A 27 2.01 6.47 -2.06
C GLY A 27 2.13 7.97 -2.41
N GLY A 28 2.86 8.29 -3.48
CA GLY A 28 3.02 9.67 -3.95
C GLY A 28 4.20 9.87 -4.90
N GLY A 29 4.73 8.79 -5.46
CA GLY A 29 5.96 8.81 -6.25
C GLY A 29 5.96 9.79 -7.42
N THR A 30 4.82 9.98 -8.09
CA THR A 30 4.67 10.92 -9.20
C THR A 30 4.83 12.38 -8.73
N PHE A 31 4.12 12.78 -7.67
CA PHE A 31 4.26 14.12 -7.09
C PHE A 31 5.68 14.41 -6.61
N ALA A 32 6.30 13.46 -5.91
CA ALA A 32 7.69 13.62 -5.47
C ALA A 32 8.66 13.72 -6.67
N GLY A 33 8.39 12.98 -7.76
CA GLY A 33 9.16 13.08 -9.00
C GLY A 33 9.03 14.46 -9.65
N GLN A 34 7.82 14.97 -9.77
CA GLN A 34 7.55 16.30 -10.33
C GLN A 34 8.18 17.43 -9.51
N LEU A 35 8.14 17.35 -8.17
CA LEU A 35 8.77 18.33 -7.32
C LEU A 35 10.30 18.26 -7.42
N ALA A 36 10.89 17.06 -7.42
CA ALA A 36 12.33 16.86 -7.59
C ALA A 36 12.83 17.46 -8.93
N GLU A 37 12.11 17.20 -10.02
CA GLU A 37 12.41 17.76 -11.34
C GLU A 37 12.40 19.31 -11.34
N ARG A 38 11.36 19.91 -10.72
CA ARG A 38 11.28 21.37 -10.57
C ARG A 38 12.41 21.98 -9.76
N LEU A 39 12.98 21.20 -8.82
CA LEU A 39 14.12 21.59 -7.99
C LEU A 39 15.47 21.23 -8.61
N GLY A 40 15.48 20.61 -9.81
CA GLY A 40 16.72 20.20 -10.48
C GLY A 40 17.36 18.95 -9.85
N ILE A 41 16.64 18.20 -9.01
CA ILE A 41 17.15 17.01 -8.34
C ILE A 41 16.95 15.80 -9.28
N PRO A 42 18.03 15.09 -9.69
CA PRO A 42 17.95 14.00 -10.65
C PRO A 42 17.22 12.80 -10.08
N ARG A 43 16.26 12.24 -10.85
CA ARG A 43 15.54 11.02 -10.48
C ARG A 43 16.35 9.79 -10.84
N LYS A 44 16.78 9.02 -9.85
CA LYS A 44 17.44 7.72 -10.04
C LYS A 44 16.52 6.58 -9.63
N MET A 45 16.18 5.72 -10.61
CA MET A 45 15.32 4.55 -10.40
C MET A 45 16.09 3.29 -10.76
N ILE A 46 15.97 2.25 -9.95
CA ILE A 46 16.54 0.92 -10.20
C ILE A 46 15.45 -0.10 -9.87
N ASP A 47 15.12 -0.97 -10.82
CA ASP A 47 14.07 -2.00 -10.70
C ASP A 47 12.74 -1.46 -10.12
N GLY A 48 12.31 -0.29 -10.63
CA GLY A 48 11.08 0.37 -10.19
C GLY A 48 11.16 1.03 -8.81
N ARG A 49 12.31 1.03 -8.15
CA ARG A 49 12.53 1.63 -6.83
C ARG A 49 13.39 2.88 -6.93
N ARG A 50 13.05 3.89 -6.14
CA ARG A 50 13.77 5.17 -6.10
C ARG A 50 15.01 5.04 -5.21
N VAL A 51 16.21 5.23 -5.77
CA VAL A 51 17.41 5.50 -4.99
C VAL A 51 17.19 6.85 -4.29
N THR A 52 17.45 6.92 -3.02
CA THR A 52 17.07 8.06 -2.19
C THR A 52 18.31 8.64 -1.51
N ASP A 53 18.96 9.62 -2.15
CA ASP A 53 19.96 10.45 -1.50
C ASP A 53 19.29 11.45 -0.53
N ARG A 54 20.07 12.31 0.09
CA ARG A 54 19.59 13.25 1.10
C ARG A 54 18.57 14.25 0.53
N GLU A 55 18.85 14.84 -0.62
CA GLU A 55 17.95 15.81 -1.26
C GLU A 55 16.65 15.16 -1.70
N THR A 56 16.75 13.95 -2.25
CA THR A 56 15.57 13.14 -2.60
C THR A 56 14.75 12.76 -1.36
N LEU A 57 15.41 12.46 -0.22
CA LEU A 57 14.69 12.19 1.03
C LEU A 57 13.92 13.42 1.50
N GLU A 58 14.52 14.59 1.50
CA GLU A 58 13.88 15.85 1.89
C GLU A 58 12.63 16.11 1.03
N VAL A 59 12.75 15.96 -0.29
CA VAL A 59 11.60 16.06 -1.21
C VAL A 59 10.51 15.04 -0.89
N THR A 60 10.88 13.78 -0.67
CA THR A 60 9.89 12.74 -0.38
C THR A 60 9.18 12.98 0.95
N VAL A 61 9.88 13.46 1.97
CA VAL A 61 9.28 13.84 3.26
C VAL A 61 8.28 14.99 3.08
N MET A 62 8.68 16.08 2.40
CA MET A 62 7.79 17.22 2.13
C MET A 62 6.54 16.80 1.37
N VAL A 63 6.69 15.97 0.35
CA VAL A 63 5.57 15.54 -0.50
C VAL A 63 4.70 14.49 0.20
N TYR A 64 5.30 13.43 0.74
CA TYR A 64 4.52 12.31 1.26
C TYR A 64 3.91 12.64 2.63
N ALA A 65 4.72 12.98 3.63
CA ALA A 65 4.26 13.25 4.98
C ALA A 65 3.58 14.63 5.11
N GLY A 66 3.98 15.58 4.26
CA GLY A 66 3.39 16.92 4.18
C GLY A 66 2.18 16.96 3.25
N TRP A 67 2.44 17.27 1.98
CA TRP A 67 1.38 17.65 1.03
C TRP A 67 0.31 16.58 0.83
N ILE A 68 0.69 15.36 0.47
CA ILE A 68 -0.27 14.29 0.15
C ILE A 68 -1.02 13.86 1.40
N ASN A 69 -0.29 13.54 2.46
CA ASN A 69 -0.87 13.05 3.70
C ASN A 69 -1.90 14.05 4.28
N LYS A 70 -1.51 15.32 4.40
CA LYS A 70 -2.40 16.35 4.98
C LYS A 70 -3.56 16.71 4.06
N THR A 71 -3.37 16.67 2.75
CA THR A 71 -4.46 16.85 1.78
C THR A 71 -5.51 15.73 1.90
N LEU A 72 -5.07 14.49 2.05
CA LEU A 72 -5.96 13.34 2.22
C LEU A 72 -6.71 13.42 3.54
N VAL A 73 -6.02 13.70 4.64
CA VAL A 73 -6.62 13.88 5.96
C VAL A 73 -7.67 15.00 5.96
N ALA A 74 -7.34 16.17 5.39
CA ALA A 74 -8.28 17.29 5.33
C ALA A 74 -9.58 16.95 4.58
N ARG A 75 -9.47 16.17 3.47
CA ARG A 75 -10.64 15.71 2.71
C ARG A 75 -11.47 14.69 3.48
N LEU A 76 -10.83 13.77 4.18
CA LEU A 76 -11.51 12.79 5.03
C LEU A 76 -12.23 13.47 6.20
N GLN A 77 -11.58 14.42 6.89
CA GLN A 77 -12.18 15.21 7.95
C GLN A 77 -13.41 16.00 7.45
N ALA A 78 -13.34 16.58 6.26
CA ALA A 78 -14.49 17.29 5.66
C ALA A 78 -15.70 16.39 5.37
N LEU A 79 -15.48 15.06 5.31
CA LEU A 79 -16.51 14.03 5.15
C LEU A 79 -16.92 13.36 6.47
N GLY A 80 -16.46 13.88 7.61
CA GLY A 80 -16.77 13.34 8.94
C GLY A 80 -15.95 12.13 9.37
N VAL A 81 -14.92 11.74 8.58
CA VAL A 81 -14.00 10.67 8.98
C VAL A 81 -12.95 11.23 9.93
N ASN A 82 -12.87 10.68 11.14
CA ASN A 82 -11.87 11.08 12.14
C ASN A 82 -10.47 10.55 11.78
N ALA A 83 -9.85 11.14 10.74
CA ALA A 83 -8.59 10.70 10.19
C ALA A 83 -7.38 11.41 10.84
N CYS A 84 -6.31 10.66 11.11
CA CYS A 84 -5.04 11.16 11.60
C CYS A 84 -3.90 10.81 10.65
N GLY A 85 -3.21 11.83 10.15
CA GLY A 85 -2.07 11.65 9.24
C GLY A 85 -0.77 11.41 9.98
N LEU A 86 -0.13 10.29 9.66
CA LEU A 86 1.07 9.77 10.31
C LEU A 86 2.14 9.41 9.28
N SER A 87 3.36 9.39 9.75
CA SER A 87 4.50 8.69 9.15
C SER A 87 5.00 7.62 10.11
N GLY A 88 5.92 6.78 9.70
CA GLY A 88 6.43 5.71 10.56
C GLY A 88 7.13 6.20 11.83
N CYS A 89 7.68 7.43 11.84
CA CYS A 89 8.32 8.01 13.02
C CYS A 89 7.32 8.50 14.06
N ASP A 90 6.09 8.85 13.64
CA ASP A 90 5.05 9.29 14.56
C ASP A 90 4.64 8.10 15.45
N LEU A 91 4.56 8.33 16.75
CA LEU A 91 4.32 7.26 17.74
C LEU A 91 5.34 6.10 17.66
N ASN A 92 6.46 6.26 16.95
CA ASN A 92 7.39 5.17 16.64
C ASN A 92 6.66 3.97 16.00
N LEU A 93 5.77 4.28 15.04
CA LEU A 93 4.77 3.35 14.51
C LEU A 93 5.39 2.29 13.60
N VAL A 94 6.26 2.72 12.66
CA VAL A 94 6.90 1.83 11.69
C VAL A 94 8.39 2.09 11.66
N GLN A 95 9.18 1.13 12.11
CA GLN A 95 10.64 1.14 11.99
C GLN A 95 11.08 0.37 10.74
N ALA A 96 12.15 0.84 10.13
CA ALA A 96 12.77 0.22 8.98
C ALA A 96 14.29 0.15 9.16
N ASP A 97 14.90 -0.86 8.55
CA ASP A 97 16.36 -0.90 8.42
C ASP A 97 16.75 -0.24 7.09
N ARG A 98 17.87 0.50 7.09
CA ARG A 98 18.42 1.07 5.87
C ARG A 98 18.76 -0.07 4.92
N ARG A 99 18.30 0.05 3.66
CA ARG A 99 18.58 -0.97 2.66
C ARG A 99 20.07 -1.00 2.34
N GLU A 100 20.66 -2.15 2.56
CA GLU A 100 22.04 -2.44 2.15
C GLU A 100 22.03 -3.22 0.83
N GLY A 101 22.96 -2.92 -0.05
CA GLY A 101 23.12 -3.62 -1.33
C GLY A 101 24.60 -3.77 -1.66
N GLN A 102 24.99 -4.93 -2.18
CA GLN A 102 26.41 -5.23 -2.48
C GLN A 102 26.99 -4.33 -3.59
N SER A 103 26.16 -3.88 -4.54
CA SER A 103 26.58 -3.11 -5.72
C SER A 103 25.91 -1.76 -5.89
N ILE A 104 24.89 -1.44 -5.07
CA ILE A 104 24.08 -0.22 -5.19
C ILE A 104 24.01 0.47 -3.83
N ASP A 105 24.45 1.72 -3.77
CA ASP A 105 24.12 2.58 -2.64
C ASP A 105 22.68 3.08 -2.80
N TRP A 106 21.77 2.54 -2.02
CA TRP A 106 20.36 2.91 -1.99
C TRP A 106 20.10 4.22 -1.24
N GLY A 107 21.09 4.74 -0.52
CA GLY A 107 20.95 5.92 0.29
C GLY A 107 20.01 5.71 1.47
N TYR A 108 18.97 6.52 1.57
CA TYR A 108 17.99 6.52 2.66
C TYR A 108 16.74 5.68 2.33
N VAL A 109 16.90 4.60 1.58
CA VAL A 109 15.81 3.63 1.36
C VAL A 109 15.68 2.75 2.59
N GLY A 110 14.44 2.56 3.06
CA GLY A 110 14.10 1.72 4.22
C GLY A 110 13.30 0.48 3.85
N ASP A 111 13.70 -0.66 4.40
CA ASP A 111 12.92 -1.90 4.42
C ASP A 111 12.25 -2.06 5.78
N VAL A 112 10.93 -2.22 5.79
CA VAL A 112 10.15 -2.29 7.03
C VAL A 112 10.62 -3.48 7.88
N ARG A 113 10.97 -3.20 9.14
CA ARG A 113 11.42 -4.19 10.11
C ARG A 113 10.39 -4.47 11.19
N LEU A 114 9.69 -3.43 11.65
CA LEU A 114 8.78 -3.53 12.78
C LEU A 114 7.60 -2.57 12.62
N VAL A 115 6.38 -3.07 12.81
CA VAL A 115 5.17 -2.27 13.01
C VAL A 115 4.70 -2.46 14.45
N ARG A 116 4.39 -1.37 15.14
CA ARG A 116 3.95 -1.42 16.55
C ARG A 116 2.44 -1.55 16.64
N MET A 117 1.96 -2.79 16.68
CA MET A 117 0.53 -3.15 16.74
C MET A 117 -0.25 -2.35 17.79
N GLY A 118 0.20 -2.31 19.03
CA GLY A 118 -0.53 -1.64 20.10
C GLY A 118 -0.74 -0.13 19.88
N ARG A 119 0.08 0.52 19.02
CA ARG A 119 -0.13 1.93 18.65
C ARG A 119 -1.25 2.07 17.61
N LEU A 120 -1.32 1.14 16.66
CA LEU A 120 -2.44 1.09 15.70
C LEU A 120 -3.75 0.78 16.41
N GLU A 121 -3.76 -0.20 17.31
CA GLU A 121 -4.94 -0.56 18.10
C GLU A 121 -5.50 0.60 18.92
N LEU A 122 -4.64 1.35 19.60
CA LEU A 122 -5.06 2.54 20.36
C LEU A 122 -5.79 3.56 19.48
N LEU A 123 -5.30 3.81 18.26
CA LEU A 123 -5.94 4.72 17.32
C LEU A 123 -7.28 4.16 16.84
N LEU A 124 -7.31 2.90 16.40
CA LEU A 124 -8.52 2.25 15.89
C LEU A 124 -9.60 2.15 16.96
N GLN A 125 -9.25 1.81 18.21
CA GLN A 125 -10.18 1.77 19.34
C GLN A 125 -10.73 3.15 19.73
N ALA A 126 -9.95 4.22 19.50
CA ALA A 126 -10.40 5.60 19.67
C ALA A 126 -11.25 6.10 18.48
N GLY A 127 -11.59 5.26 17.50
CA GLY A 127 -12.33 5.65 16.31
C GLY A 127 -11.54 6.56 15.37
N VAL A 128 -10.20 6.53 15.46
CA VAL A 128 -9.31 7.29 14.57
C VAL A 128 -8.88 6.42 13.41
N VAL A 129 -8.97 6.95 12.20
CA VAL A 129 -8.45 6.32 10.97
C VAL A 129 -6.99 6.76 10.75
N PRO A 130 -6.00 5.86 10.92
CA PRO A 130 -4.61 6.18 10.62
C PRO A 130 -4.41 6.31 9.10
N VAL A 131 -3.80 7.41 8.67
CA VAL A 131 -3.39 7.66 7.28
C VAL A 131 -1.88 7.72 7.24
N ILE A 132 -1.25 6.65 6.78
CA ILE A 132 0.20 6.44 6.90
C ILE A 132 0.90 6.80 5.58
N SER A 133 1.87 7.70 5.66
CA SER A 133 2.77 8.03 4.54
C SER A 133 3.98 7.08 4.50
N PRO A 134 4.62 6.88 3.33
CA PRO A 134 5.74 5.95 3.19
C PRO A 134 7.08 6.53 3.67
N ILE A 135 7.06 7.30 4.75
CA ILE A 135 8.25 7.75 5.49
C ILE A 135 8.35 6.95 6.78
N THR A 136 9.44 6.25 6.96
CA THR A 136 9.78 5.46 8.13
C THR A 136 11.00 6.02 8.85
N HIS A 137 11.52 5.33 9.85
CA HIS A 137 12.76 5.70 10.53
C HIS A 137 13.53 4.46 11.02
N ASP A 138 14.80 4.62 11.29
CA ASP A 138 15.70 3.56 11.73
C ASP A 138 15.66 3.28 13.25
N GLY A 139 14.94 4.11 14.01
CA GLY A 139 14.93 4.08 15.47
C GLY A 139 16.12 4.79 16.13
N LYS A 140 17.02 5.38 15.33
CA LYS A 140 18.22 6.11 15.80
C LYS A 140 18.23 7.57 15.40
N GLY A 141 17.10 8.07 14.85
CA GLY A 141 16.94 9.48 14.48
C GLY A 141 17.05 9.77 12.98
N VAL A 142 17.20 8.74 12.14
CA VAL A 142 17.28 8.91 10.68
C VAL A 142 15.96 8.51 10.03
N LEU A 143 15.41 9.41 9.19
CA LEU A 143 14.26 9.13 8.35
C LEU A 143 14.65 8.28 7.14
N LEU A 144 13.74 7.43 6.70
CA LEU A 144 13.91 6.56 5.55
C LEU A 144 12.69 6.63 4.63
N ASN A 145 12.93 6.57 3.33
CA ASN A 145 11.90 6.43 2.30
C ASN A 145 11.61 4.94 2.08
N SER A 146 10.43 4.50 2.42
CA SER A 146 10.00 3.09 2.28
C SER A 146 8.96 2.92 1.17
N ASN A 147 8.79 1.69 0.71
CA ASN A 147 7.76 1.35 -0.26
C ASN A 147 6.38 1.31 0.42
N ALA A 148 5.39 2.03 -0.11
CA ALA A 148 4.04 2.07 0.45
C ALA A 148 3.35 0.69 0.47
N ASP A 149 3.49 -0.11 -0.60
CA ASP A 149 2.93 -1.47 -0.65
C ASP A 149 3.56 -2.34 0.45
N GLY A 150 4.87 -2.17 0.70
CA GLY A 150 5.59 -2.88 1.77
C GLY A 150 5.11 -2.47 3.18
N ILE A 151 4.83 -1.18 3.40
CA ILE A 151 4.24 -0.71 4.67
C ILE A 151 2.82 -1.25 4.83
N ALA A 152 2.00 -1.21 3.77
CA ALA A 152 0.63 -1.72 3.82
C ALA A 152 0.62 -3.22 4.15
N ALA A 153 1.49 -4.02 3.51
CA ALA A 153 1.66 -5.43 3.81
C ALA A 153 2.07 -5.66 5.27
N ALA A 154 3.11 -4.96 5.76
CA ALA A 154 3.59 -5.12 7.13
C ALA A 154 2.54 -4.71 8.18
N VAL A 155 1.77 -3.66 7.93
CA VAL A 155 0.64 -3.24 8.77
C VAL A 155 -0.45 -4.32 8.79
N ALA A 156 -0.84 -4.83 7.61
CA ALA A 156 -1.86 -5.87 7.49
C ALA A 156 -1.41 -7.18 8.15
N GLU A 157 -0.18 -7.63 7.93
CA GLU A 157 0.40 -8.83 8.56
C GLU A 157 0.44 -8.70 10.09
N THR A 158 0.83 -7.52 10.59
CA THR A 158 0.88 -7.26 12.04
C THR A 158 -0.52 -7.30 12.65
N LEU A 159 -1.51 -6.66 12.05
CA LEU A 159 -2.90 -6.69 12.51
C LEU A 159 -3.54 -8.08 12.32
N GLY A 160 -3.16 -8.81 11.28
CA GLY A 160 -3.62 -10.16 10.98
C GLY A 160 -3.26 -11.20 12.05
N MET A 161 -2.34 -10.88 12.96
CA MET A 161 -2.04 -11.74 14.11
C MET A 161 -3.20 -11.85 15.11
N CYS A 162 -4.10 -10.82 15.16
CA CYS A 162 -5.19 -10.75 16.14
C CYS A 162 -6.55 -10.43 15.51
N TYR A 163 -6.61 -10.03 14.25
CA TYR A 163 -7.83 -9.62 13.56
C TYR A 163 -7.98 -10.31 12.20
N ASP A 164 -9.19 -10.43 11.73
CA ASP A 164 -9.48 -10.79 10.34
C ASP A 164 -9.23 -9.58 9.44
N VAL A 165 -8.07 -9.54 8.80
CA VAL A 165 -7.61 -8.41 7.99
C VAL A 165 -7.72 -8.71 6.51
N GLU A 166 -8.39 -7.83 5.77
CA GLU A 166 -8.31 -7.78 4.31
C GLU A 166 -7.38 -6.63 3.89
N LEU A 167 -6.33 -6.95 3.14
CA LEU A 167 -5.44 -5.97 2.54
C LEU A 167 -5.94 -5.60 1.14
N ILE A 168 -6.29 -4.35 0.92
CA ILE A 168 -6.81 -3.88 -0.37
C ILE A 168 -5.78 -3.00 -1.07
N TYR A 169 -5.28 -3.44 -2.22
CA TYR A 169 -4.49 -2.62 -3.12
C TYR A 169 -5.37 -1.99 -4.19
N CYS A 170 -5.45 -0.67 -4.18
CA CYS A 170 -6.10 0.11 -5.22
C CYS A 170 -5.10 0.44 -6.34
N PHE A 171 -5.45 0.18 -7.60
CA PHE A 171 -4.61 0.48 -8.76
C PHE A 171 -5.45 0.80 -10.01
N ASP A 172 -4.84 1.00 -11.17
CA ASP A 172 -5.47 1.52 -12.39
C ASP A 172 -6.29 0.49 -13.18
N LYS A 173 -6.33 -0.76 -12.74
CA LYS A 173 -7.11 -1.84 -13.37
C LYS A 173 -8.19 -2.36 -12.42
N LYS A 174 -9.22 -2.98 -12.98
CA LYS A 174 -10.32 -3.57 -12.21
C LYS A 174 -9.91 -4.79 -11.38
N GLY A 175 -8.77 -5.41 -11.68
CA GLY A 175 -8.24 -6.59 -11.03
C GLY A 175 -7.08 -7.16 -11.83
N VAL A 176 -6.70 -8.40 -11.58
CA VAL A 176 -5.80 -9.17 -12.42
C VAL A 176 -6.57 -9.61 -13.66
N LEU A 177 -6.09 -9.22 -14.83
CA LEU A 177 -6.74 -9.51 -16.11
C LEU A 177 -6.06 -10.71 -16.79
N THR A 178 -6.84 -11.57 -17.43
CA THR A 178 -6.32 -12.60 -18.33
C THR A 178 -5.90 -12.03 -19.68
N ASP A 179 -6.51 -10.91 -20.09
CA ASP A 179 -6.15 -10.10 -21.25
C ASP A 179 -6.10 -8.62 -20.85
N VAL A 180 -4.92 -8.00 -20.95
CA VAL A 180 -4.69 -6.59 -20.57
C VAL A 180 -5.53 -5.63 -21.40
N GLY A 181 -5.95 -6.02 -22.61
CA GLY A 181 -6.81 -5.24 -23.51
C GLY A 181 -8.30 -5.34 -23.21
N ASP A 182 -8.71 -6.31 -22.41
CA ASP A 182 -10.12 -6.54 -22.03
C ASP A 182 -10.34 -6.34 -20.53
N GLU A 183 -10.92 -5.22 -20.14
CA GLU A 183 -11.26 -4.93 -18.73
C GLU A 183 -12.33 -5.87 -18.16
N GLY A 184 -13.05 -6.63 -18.99
CA GLY A 184 -14.01 -7.65 -18.55
C GLY A 184 -13.35 -8.97 -18.17
N SER A 185 -12.06 -9.17 -18.51
CA SER A 185 -11.32 -10.41 -18.29
C SER A 185 -10.74 -10.56 -16.88
N VAL A 186 -11.37 -9.94 -15.88
CA VAL A 186 -10.90 -10.00 -14.48
C VAL A 186 -10.95 -11.43 -13.95
N ILE A 187 -9.87 -11.88 -13.35
CA ILE A 187 -9.80 -13.12 -12.57
C ILE A 187 -10.38 -12.83 -11.18
N PRO A 188 -11.55 -13.35 -10.81
CA PRO A 188 -12.21 -12.97 -9.55
C PRO A 188 -11.48 -13.49 -8.32
N CYS A 189 -10.84 -14.66 -8.42
CA CYS A 189 -10.09 -15.24 -7.32
C CYS A 189 -8.82 -15.93 -7.79
N LEU A 190 -7.74 -15.78 -7.03
CA LEU A 190 -6.47 -16.47 -7.23
C LEU A 190 -6.08 -17.22 -5.96
N THR A 191 -5.84 -18.53 -6.13
CA THR A 191 -5.17 -19.38 -5.15
C THR A 191 -3.73 -19.65 -5.58
N PRO A 192 -2.83 -20.15 -4.71
CA PRO A 192 -1.47 -20.46 -5.08
C PRO A 192 -1.35 -21.37 -6.32
N SER A 193 -2.15 -22.43 -6.40
CA SER A 193 -2.12 -23.37 -7.53
C SER A 193 -2.60 -22.72 -8.83
N LEU A 194 -3.65 -21.90 -8.78
CA LEU A 194 -4.16 -21.18 -9.94
C LEU A 194 -3.19 -20.09 -10.40
N TYR A 195 -2.54 -19.40 -9.46
CA TYR A 195 -1.50 -18.42 -9.75
C TYR A 195 -0.32 -19.05 -10.50
N GLU A 196 0.22 -20.17 -9.99
CA GLU A 196 1.33 -20.86 -10.66
C GLU A 196 0.96 -21.32 -12.06
N LYS A 197 -0.25 -21.87 -12.26
CA LYS A 197 -0.77 -22.24 -13.58
C LYS A 197 -0.80 -21.06 -14.54
N TYR A 198 -1.31 -19.91 -14.13
CA TYR A 198 -1.42 -18.72 -14.97
C TYR A 198 -0.06 -18.04 -15.22
N LYS A 199 0.85 -18.10 -14.25
CA LYS A 199 2.23 -17.62 -14.39
C LYS A 199 2.99 -18.44 -15.43
N GLN A 200 2.88 -19.78 -15.36
CA GLN A 200 3.53 -20.69 -16.32
C GLN A 200 2.96 -20.59 -17.74
N SER A 201 1.67 -20.35 -17.89
CA SER A 201 1.03 -20.15 -19.20
C SER A 201 1.29 -18.78 -19.82
N GLY A 202 1.93 -17.85 -19.08
CA GLY A 202 2.13 -16.46 -19.53
C GLY A 202 0.86 -15.62 -19.55
N MET A 203 -0.25 -16.10 -18.98
CA MET A 203 -1.52 -15.39 -18.90
C MET A 203 -1.44 -14.16 -17.99
N ILE A 204 -0.64 -14.23 -16.91
CA ILE A 204 -0.39 -13.08 -16.03
C ILE A 204 0.76 -12.27 -16.60
N HIS A 205 0.49 -10.98 -16.85
CA HIS A 205 1.50 -10.03 -17.31
C HIS A 205 2.68 -9.94 -16.34
N SER A 206 3.90 -9.97 -16.84
CA SER A 206 5.15 -10.00 -16.05
C SER A 206 5.24 -8.87 -15.00
N GLY A 207 4.71 -7.68 -15.30
CA GLY A 207 4.68 -6.57 -14.37
C GLY A 207 3.79 -6.77 -13.13
N MET A 208 2.83 -7.71 -13.18
CA MET A 208 1.96 -8.05 -12.05
C MET A 208 2.59 -9.09 -11.11
N ILE A 209 3.53 -9.89 -11.60
CA ILE A 209 4.14 -10.99 -10.84
C ILE A 209 4.70 -10.52 -9.48
N PRO A 210 5.52 -9.47 -9.38
CA PRO A 210 6.04 -9.02 -8.08
C PRO A 210 4.95 -8.58 -7.10
N LYS A 211 3.86 -8.00 -7.61
CA LYS A 211 2.71 -7.58 -6.79
C LYS A 211 1.95 -8.79 -6.26
N LEU A 212 1.74 -9.80 -7.10
CA LEU A 212 1.08 -11.05 -6.72
C LEU A 212 1.93 -11.88 -5.76
N ASP A 213 3.24 -12.00 -6.00
CA ASP A 213 4.17 -12.67 -5.09
C ASP A 213 4.11 -12.04 -3.67
N ASN A 214 4.10 -10.70 -3.58
CA ASN A 214 3.94 -9.99 -2.31
C ASN A 214 2.56 -10.23 -1.68
N ALA A 215 1.49 -10.25 -2.48
CA ALA A 215 0.14 -10.53 -1.99
C ALA A 215 0.02 -11.94 -1.41
N PHE A 216 0.54 -12.96 -2.10
CA PHE A 216 0.57 -14.33 -1.58
C PHE A 216 1.43 -14.47 -0.33
N LYS A 217 2.55 -13.75 -0.26
CA LYS A 217 3.36 -13.68 0.97
C LYS A 217 2.55 -13.13 2.14
N SER A 218 1.81 -12.04 1.96
CA SER A 218 0.99 -11.46 3.04
C SER A 218 -0.11 -12.41 3.51
N VAL A 219 -0.79 -13.11 2.58
CA VAL A 219 -1.80 -14.13 2.96
C VAL A 219 -1.14 -15.28 3.73
N SER A 220 0.06 -15.72 3.32
CA SER A 220 0.82 -16.75 4.03
C SER A 220 1.26 -16.31 5.43
N ASN A 221 1.44 -15.00 5.64
CA ASN A 221 1.83 -14.39 6.91
C ASN A 221 0.64 -14.00 7.81
N GLY A 222 -0.58 -14.47 7.50
CA GLY A 222 -1.75 -14.31 8.38
C GLY A 222 -2.78 -13.29 7.95
N VAL A 223 -2.58 -12.56 6.85
CA VAL A 223 -3.63 -11.73 6.26
C VAL A 223 -4.73 -12.65 5.71
N GLN A 224 -5.99 -12.37 6.05
CA GLN A 224 -7.13 -13.22 5.65
C GLN A 224 -7.30 -13.28 4.12
N ALA A 225 -7.18 -12.14 3.47
CA ALA A 225 -7.22 -12.02 2.02
C ALA A 225 -6.48 -10.77 1.56
N VAL A 226 -5.94 -10.81 0.34
CA VAL A 226 -5.51 -9.61 -0.36
C VAL A 226 -6.42 -9.37 -1.55
N ARG A 227 -6.85 -8.13 -1.77
CA ARG A 227 -7.70 -7.77 -2.89
C ARG A 227 -7.05 -6.70 -3.75
N LEU A 228 -7.08 -6.93 -5.07
CA LEU A 228 -6.61 -5.98 -6.09
C LEU A 228 -7.82 -5.40 -6.79
N ILE A 229 -8.07 -4.08 -6.67
CA ILE A 229 -9.28 -3.43 -7.20
C ILE A 229 -8.97 -2.09 -7.87
N HIS A 230 -9.89 -1.65 -8.72
CA HIS A 230 -9.94 -0.24 -9.11
C HIS A 230 -10.50 0.60 -7.94
N PRO A 231 -10.02 1.84 -7.70
CA PRO A 231 -10.51 2.70 -6.59
C PRO A 231 -12.02 2.94 -6.63
N ASP A 232 -12.61 3.02 -7.81
CA ASP A 232 -14.05 3.20 -7.97
C ASP A 232 -14.86 1.95 -7.54
N ASP A 233 -14.20 0.81 -7.31
CA ASP A 233 -14.84 -0.44 -6.86
C ASP A 233 -14.69 -0.68 -5.36
N LEU A 234 -14.01 0.23 -4.63
CA LEU A 234 -13.91 0.12 -3.16
C LEU A 234 -15.29 0.11 -2.52
N GLY A 235 -15.53 -0.81 -1.60
CA GLY A 235 -16.82 -1.04 -0.96
C GLY A 235 -17.74 -2.02 -1.71
N GLN A 236 -17.34 -2.53 -2.88
CA GLN A 236 -18.04 -3.61 -3.58
C GLN A 236 -17.40 -4.95 -3.19
N PRO A 237 -18.14 -5.89 -2.54
CA PRO A 237 -17.54 -7.12 -1.99
C PRO A 237 -16.90 -8.02 -3.05
N ASP A 238 -17.53 -8.12 -4.23
CA ASP A 238 -17.14 -9.06 -5.29
C ASP A 238 -16.26 -8.42 -6.37
N ALA A 239 -15.86 -7.15 -6.20
CA ALA A 239 -15.06 -6.46 -7.19
C ALA A 239 -13.57 -6.81 -7.08
N GLY A 240 -12.93 -6.88 -8.24
CA GLY A 240 -11.49 -7.09 -8.35
C GLY A 240 -11.07 -8.54 -8.30
N THR A 241 -9.81 -8.75 -7.94
CA THR A 241 -9.23 -10.09 -7.75
C THR A 241 -8.93 -10.32 -6.28
N ARG A 242 -9.50 -11.35 -5.72
CA ARG A 242 -9.26 -11.80 -4.36
C ARG A 242 -8.18 -12.87 -4.33
N ILE A 243 -7.18 -12.70 -3.50
CA ILE A 243 -6.04 -13.60 -3.32
C ILE A 243 -6.16 -14.24 -1.94
N ILE A 244 -6.23 -15.57 -1.89
CA ILE A 244 -6.44 -16.37 -0.69
C ILE A 244 -5.64 -17.68 -0.76
N LEU A 245 -5.51 -18.38 0.37
CA LEU A 245 -4.94 -19.73 0.40
C LEU A 245 -5.98 -20.78 -0.01
N GLU A 246 -5.53 -21.94 -0.50
CA GLU A 246 -6.41 -23.06 -0.94
C GLU A 246 -7.42 -23.46 0.13
N LYS A 247 -6.99 -23.56 1.39
CA LYS A 247 -7.87 -23.93 2.51
C LYS A 247 -9.01 -22.94 2.77
N GLN A 248 -8.88 -21.70 2.32
CA GLN A 248 -9.91 -20.67 2.44
C GLN A 248 -10.92 -20.78 1.29
N TRP A 249 -10.44 -21.13 0.09
CA TRP A 249 -11.27 -21.37 -1.08
C TRP A 249 -12.32 -22.47 -0.83
N MET A 250 -11.89 -23.61 -0.27
CA MET A 250 -12.78 -24.72 0.04
C MET A 250 -13.91 -24.41 1.04
N ARG A 251 -13.81 -23.31 1.80
CA ARG A 251 -14.86 -22.85 2.72
C ARG A 251 -15.87 -21.90 2.08
N VAL A 252 -15.56 -21.33 0.93
CA VAL A 252 -16.44 -20.38 0.21
C VAL A 252 -17.38 -21.12 -0.73
N GLU A 253 -17.02 -22.35 -1.15
CA GLU A 253 -17.84 -23.20 -2.02
C GLU A 253 -18.84 -24.11 -1.25
N GLN A 254 -18.86 -24.07 0.08
CA GLN A 254 -19.83 -24.76 0.95
C GLN A 254 -20.88 -23.78 1.49
#